data_bdaa20ce79070c44af8960e9f427a557
#
_entry.id   bdaa20ce79070c44af8960e9f427a557
#
_cell.length_a   1.000
_cell.length_b   1.000
_cell.length_c   1.000
_cell.angle_alpha   90.00
_cell.angle_beta   90.00
_cell.angle_gamma   90.00
#
_symmetry.space_group_name_H-M   'P 1'
#
loop_
_entity.id
_entity.type
_entity.pdbx_description
1 polymer ?
#
loop_
_entity_poly.entity_id
_entity_poly.type
_entity_poly.pdbx_seq_one_letter_code
_entity_poly.pdbx_strand_id
1 'polypeptide(L)'
;MTARIYVDQNVVATRYLDTYPYPNDITLLPSLIPGLIIQADWDVNDPASLTRNRVGAAMSVVGSPALGDYGVSVSDGNYIDSGIDISAYNTNDLTEISILDWPGAVRAVVGRVQINAPQRSRGIQTSTASWISKWLTQTGTAQQATVANRAPTGNSEMVVGRFVRDNGSGSMLTKMKIPRTAQETTTTAAAIPYSMPSSNILFGASVDAATTGSSFIRASLVASRALTDAEIATIYSYYKNYYQLKGKTI
;
A
#
# COMPACT_ATOMS: atom_id res chain seq x y z
N MET A 1 -19.13 -10.43 10.62
CA MET A 1 -20.40 -10.69 11.39
C MET A 1 -21.42 -11.20 10.41
N THR A 2 -21.78 -12.47 10.48
CA THR A 2 -22.85 -13.02 9.65
C THR A 2 -24.16 -12.60 10.30
N ALA A 3 -24.81 -11.56 9.79
CA ALA A 3 -26.15 -11.22 10.25
C ALA A 3 -27.09 -12.31 9.76
N ARG A 4 -27.51 -13.21 10.62
CA ARG A 4 -28.61 -14.11 10.36
C ARG A 4 -29.89 -13.40 10.76
N ILE A 5 -30.66 -12.99 9.79
CA ILE A 5 -32.01 -12.49 10.04
C ILE A 5 -32.93 -13.74 10.08
N TYR A 6 -33.35 -14.10 11.27
CA TYR A 6 -34.38 -15.12 11.41
C TYR A 6 -35.73 -14.43 11.21
N VAL A 7 -36.38 -14.71 10.11
CA VAL A 7 -37.72 -14.19 9.83
C VAL A 7 -38.80 -15.12 10.42
N ASP A 8 -38.44 -16.38 10.63
CA ASP A 8 -39.20 -17.41 11.28
C ASP A 8 -38.24 -18.52 11.71
N GLN A 9 -38.64 -19.38 12.64
CA GLN A 9 -37.81 -20.49 13.14
C GLN A 9 -37.34 -21.46 12.04
N ASN A 10 -37.97 -21.43 10.87
CA ASN A 10 -37.70 -22.33 9.76
C ASN A 10 -37.17 -21.63 8.47
N VAL A 11 -37.03 -20.32 8.47
CA VAL A 11 -36.54 -19.59 7.30
C VAL A 11 -35.17 -19.05 7.58
N VAL A 12 -34.18 -19.81 7.16
CA VAL A 12 -32.81 -19.29 7.07
C VAL A 12 -32.69 -18.60 5.71
N ALA A 13 -32.52 -17.29 5.72
CA ALA A 13 -32.28 -16.54 4.49
C ALA A 13 -30.85 -16.84 3.93
N THR A 14 -30.65 -18.10 3.51
CA THR A 14 -29.38 -18.58 2.97
C THR A 14 -28.99 -17.86 1.66
N ARG A 15 -30.00 -17.39 0.90
CA ARG A 15 -29.74 -16.66 -0.35
C ARG A 15 -29.15 -15.26 -0.18
N TYR A 16 -29.35 -14.63 0.97
CA TYR A 16 -28.71 -13.34 1.23
C TYR A 16 -27.22 -13.45 1.50
N LEU A 17 -26.76 -14.63 1.87
CA LEU A 17 -25.34 -14.85 2.14
C LEU A 17 -24.54 -15.02 0.86
N ASP A 18 -25.15 -15.52 -0.22
CA ASP A 18 -24.47 -15.78 -1.49
C ASP A 18 -24.49 -14.59 -2.46
N THR A 19 -25.38 -13.62 -2.24
CA THR A 19 -25.57 -12.48 -3.17
C THR A 19 -25.14 -11.15 -2.60
N TYR A 20 -24.87 -11.07 -1.30
CA TYR A 20 -24.29 -9.86 -0.73
C TYR A 20 -22.78 -9.94 -0.92
N PRO A 21 -22.17 -9.03 -1.69
CA PRO A 21 -20.72 -8.95 -1.70
C PRO A 21 -20.30 -8.71 -0.24
N TYR A 22 -19.63 -9.70 0.34
CA TYR A 22 -19.13 -9.57 1.71
C TYR A 22 -18.23 -8.34 1.73
N PRO A 23 -18.57 -7.25 2.43
CA PRO A 23 -17.79 -6.02 2.41
C PRO A 23 -16.38 -6.19 3.00
N ASN A 24 -16.03 -7.40 3.36
CA ASN A 24 -14.76 -7.84 3.94
C ASN A 24 -14.03 -8.86 3.06
N ASP A 25 -14.56 -9.22 1.90
CA ASP A 25 -13.86 -10.08 0.96
C ASP A 25 -12.94 -9.24 0.06
N ILE A 26 -11.70 -9.13 0.45
CA ILE A 26 -10.67 -8.38 -0.30
C ILE A 26 -10.41 -8.94 -1.70
N THR A 27 -10.88 -10.15 -2.02
CA THR A 27 -10.76 -10.73 -3.36
C THR A 27 -11.64 -10.03 -4.38
N LEU A 28 -12.65 -9.29 -3.94
CA LEU A 28 -13.54 -8.52 -4.80
C LEU A 28 -12.97 -7.16 -5.22
N LEU A 29 -11.93 -6.67 -4.54
CA LEU A 29 -11.36 -5.34 -4.83
C LEU A 29 -10.95 -5.16 -6.30
N PRO A 30 -10.34 -6.13 -7.01
CA PRO A 30 -9.97 -5.95 -8.41
C PRO A 30 -11.14 -5.64 -9.33
N SER A 31 -12.33 -6.15 -9.04
CA SER A 31 -13.54 -5.88 -9.82
C SER A 31 -14.15 -4.51 -9.52
N LEU A 32 -13.90 -3.98 -8.32
CA LEU A 32 -14.43 -2.69 -7.86
C LEU A 32 -13.48 -1.52 -8.13
N ILE A 33 -12.17 -1.81 -8.20
CA ILE A 33 -11.11 -0.82 -8.33
C ILE A 33 -10.29 -1.12 -9.59
N PRO A 34 -10.72 -0.64 -10.76
CA PRO A 34 -9.97 -0.84 -11.99
C PRO A 34 -8.58 -0.22 -11.93
N GLY A 35 -7.60 -0.86 -12.58
CA GLY A 35 -6.23 -0.36 -12.67
C GLY A 35 -5.32 -0.80 -11.53
N LEU A 36 -5.76 -1.69 -10.65
CA LEU A 36 -4.84 -2.38 -9.75
C LEU A 36 -3.86 -3.24 -10.56
N ILE A 37 -2.58 -3.08 -10.30
CA ILE A 37 -1.48 -3.87 -10.88
C ILE A 37 -0.83 -4.78 -9.83
N ILE A 38 -0.99 -4.44 -8.56
CA ILE A 38 -0.59 -5.28 -7.42
C ILE A 38 -1.72 -5.27 -6.40
N GLN A 39 -2.05 -6.46 -5.89
CA GLN A 39 -2.78 -6.67 -4.65
C GLN A 39 -2.16 -7.88 -3.94
N ALA A 40 -1.46 -7.61 -2.86
CA ALA A 40 -0.79 -8.60 -2.02
C ALA A 40 -1.28 -8.50 -0.58
N ASP A 41 -1.51 -9.63 0.02
CA ASP A 41 -1.84 -9.81 1.42
C ASP A 41 -1.16 -11.09 1.91
N TRP A 42 -0.56 -11.05 3.09
CA TRP A 42 0.31 -12.10 3.60
C TRP A 42 -0.26 -12.72 4.86
N ASP A 43 -0.10 -14.04 4.99
CA ASP A 43 -0.58 -14.80 6.14
C ASP A 43 0.30 -16.05 6.35
N VAL A 44 0.73 -16.28 7.59
CA VAL A 44 1.50 -17.48 7.95
C VAL A 44 0.74 -18.78 7.70
N ASN A 45 -0.59 -18.74 7.74
CA ASN A 45 -1.45 -19.89 7.45
C ASN A 45 -1.61 -20.16 5.94
N ASP A 46 -1.09 -19.28 5.10
CA ASP A 46 -1.07 -19.40 3.65
C ASP A 46 0.34 -19.07 3.11
N PRO A 47 1.29 -20.01 3.15
CA PRO A 47 2.65 -19.77 2.67
C PRO A 47 2.73 -19.31 1.20
N ALA A 48 1.77 -19.69 0.36
CA ALA A 48 1.71 -19.25 -1.03
C ALA A 48 1.42 -17.73 -1.14
N SER A 49 0.91 -17.11 -0.09
CA SER A 49 0.68 -15.66 -0.05
C SER A 49 1.96 -14.86 -0.23
N LEU A 50 3.12 -15.44 0.08
CA LEU A 50 4.41 -14.74 0.02
C LEU A 50 4.75 -14.25 -1.39
N THR A 51 4.35 -15.00 -2.40
CA THR A 51 4.59 -14.66 -3.82
C THR A 51 3.32 -14.28 -4.57
N ARG A 52 2.17 -14.29 -3.90
CA ARG A 52 0.90 -14.07 -4.58
C ARG A 52 0.66 -12.59 -4.87
N ASN A 53 0.44 -12.28 -6.14
CA ASN A 53 -0.22 -11.06 -6.59
C ASN A 53 -1.62 -11.45 -7.12
N ARG A 54 -2.68 -10.95 -6.52
CA ARG A 54 -4.07 -11.32 -6.86
C ARG A 54 -4.54 -10.78 -8.22
N VAL A 55 -3.80 -9.82 -8.79
CA VAL A 55 -4.21 -9.13 -10.03
C VAL A 55 -3.19 -9.27 -11.16
N GLY A 56 -2.05 -9.89 -10.91
CA GLY A 56 -0.97 -9.98 -11.90
C GLY A 56 -0.09 -11.20 -11.74
N ALA A 57 1.10 -11.12 -12.32
CA ALA A 57 2.10 -12.18 -12.21
C ALA A 57 2.54 -12.37 -10.76
N ALA A 58 2.98 -13.58 -10.44
CA ALA A 58 3.54 -13.88 -9.13
C ALA A 58 4.79 -13.02 -8.86
N MET A 59 4.94 -12.63 -7.61
CA MET A 59 6.08 -11.89 -7.10
C MET A 59 7.23 -12.84 -6.75
N SER A 60 8.41 -12.31 -6.54
CA SER A 60 9.57 -13.05 -6.07
C SER A 60 9.98 -12.65 -4.65
N VAL A 61 10.71 -13.53 -4.01
CA VAL A 61 11.22 -13.36 -2.65
C VAL A 61 12.72 -13.17 -2.70
N VAL A 62 13.23 -12.16 -2.00
CA VAL A 62 14.65 -11.95 -1.81
C VAL A 62 14.99 -12.16 -0.33
N GLY A 63 16.00 -12.99 -0.08
CA GLY A 63 16.35 -13.40 1.28
C GLY A 63 15.31 -14.31 1.91
N SER A 64 14.96 -14.06 3.15
CA SER A 64 14.04 -14.87 3.95
C SER A 64 13.07 -13.98 4.74
N PRO A 65 12.15 -13.28 4.09
CA PRO A 65 11.09 -12.55 4.80
C PRO A 65 10.22 -13.54 5.58
N ALA A 66 9.84 -13.19 6.79
CA ALA A 66 9.12 -14.08 7.68
C ALA A 66 7.62 -13.78 7.69
N LEU A 67 6.80 -14.76 7.29
CA LEU A 67 5.35 -14.68 7.44
C LEU A 67 4.96 -14.69 8.92
N GLY A 68 4.01 -13.86 9.26
CA GLY A 68 3.35 -13.80 10.56
C GLY A 68 1.84 -13.77 10.41
N ASP A 69 1.13 -13.61 11.53
CA ASP A 69 -0.32 -13.52 11.55
C ASP A 69 -0.81 -12.32 10.73
N TYR A 70 -1.35 -12.62 9.55
CA TYR A 70 -1.89 -11.63 8.61
C TYR A 70 -0.88 -10.54 8.26
N GLY A 71 0.34 -10.95 7.87
CA GLY A 71 1.38 -10.03 7.43
C GLY A 71 2.72 -10.71 7.23
N VAL A 72 3.71 -9.93 6.80
CA VAL A 72 5.08 -10.37 6.56
C VAL A 72 6.07 -9.38 7.17
N SER A 73 7.09 -9.91 7.82
CA SER A 73 8.24 -9.14 8.30
C SER A 73 9.27 -9.03 7.18
N VAL A 74 9.60 -7.81 6.80
CA VAL A 74 10.49 -7.48 5.67
C VAL A 74 11.59 -6.51 6.11
N SER A 75 12.72 -6.51 5.39
CA SER A 75 13.87 -5.63 5.61
C SER A 75 14.65 -5.46 4.31
N ASP A 76 15.68 -4.61 4.28
CA ASP A 76 16.52 -4.43 3.09
C ASP A 76 17.21 -5.72 2.59
N GLY A 77 17.43 -6.70 3.45
CA GLY A 77 17.98 -8.02 3.07
C GLY A 77 16.93 -9.11 2.87
N ASN A 78 15.68 -8.88 3.27
CA ASN A 78 14.60 -9.86 3.26
C ASN A 78 13.30 -9.18 2.84
N TYR A 79 12.99 -9.18 1.55
CA TYR A 79 11.90 -8.41 1.00
C TYR A 79 11.17 -9.14 -0.13
N ILE A 80 10.09 -8.54 -0.61
CA ILE A 80 9.32 -9.06 -1.73
C ILE A 80 9.50 -8.12 -2.91
N ASP A 81 9.85 -8.68 -4.05
CA ASP A 81 10.01 -7.99 -5.33
C ASP A 81 8.79 -8.28 -6.21
N SER A 82 8.10 -7.23 -6.62
CA SER A 82 6.91 -7.37 -7.46
C SER A 82 7.18 -7.87 -8.87
N GLY A 83 8.41 -7.76 -9.37
CA GLY A 83 8.75 -7.97 -10.78
C GLY A 83 8.23 -6.89 -11.71
N ILE A 84 7.58 -5.84 -11.20
CA ILE A 84 7.01 -4.74 -11.99
C ILE A 84 7.95 -3.55 -11.96
N ASP A 85 8.51 -3.20 -13.11
CA ASP A 85 9.39 -2.04 -13.24
C ASP A 85 8.60 -0.73 -13.12
N ILE A 86 8.91 0.05 -12.08
CA ILE A 86 8.25 1.33 -11.82
C ILE A 86 8.53 2.37 -12.93
N SER A 87 9.62 2.22 -13.68
CA SER A 87 9.96 3.13 -14.78
C SER A 87 8.91 3.08 -15.91
N ALA A 88 8.19 1.97 -16.05
CA ALA A 88 7.08 1.85 -17.00
C ALA A 88 5.93 2.84 -16.71
N TYR A 89 5.85 3.37 -15.50
CA TYR A 89 4.82 4.32 -15.06
C TYR A 89 5.30 5.76 -14.93
N ASN A 90 6.44 6.11 -15.53
CA ASN A 90 7.03 7.44 -15.45
C ASN A 90 6.11 8.56 -15.98
N THR A 91 5.28 8.24 -16.95
CA THR A 91 4.34 9.18 -17.59
C THR A 91 2.94 9.10 -17.00
N ASN A 92 2.69 8.18 -16.10
CA ASN A 92 1.38 7.90 -15.55
C ASN A 92 1.28 8.32 -14.09
N ASP A 93 0.06 8.55 -13.66
CA ASP A 93 -0.27 8.61 -12.24
C ASP A 93 -0.05 7.25 -11.59
N LEU A 94 0.15 7.25 -10.28
CA LEU A 94 0.29 6.03 -9.50
C LEU A 94 -0.35 6.22 -8.12
N THR A 95 -0.92 5.17 -7.59
CA THR A 95 -1.32 5.10 -6.19
C THR A 95 -0.70 3.87 -5.55
N GLU A 96 -0.05 4.07 -4.43
CA GLU A 96 0.53 3.04 -3.60
C GLU A 96 -0.18 3.03 -2.25
N ILE A 97 -0.55 1.85 -1.78
CA ILE A 97 -1.25 1.65 -0.51
C ILE A 97 -0.52 0.54 0.25
N SER A 98 -0.31 0.76 1.54
CA SER A 98 0.15 -0.30 2.43
C SER A 98 -0.59 -0.25 3.76
N ILE A 99 -0.80 -1.42 4.34
CA ILE A 99 -1.29 -1.61 5.70
C ILE A 99 -0.16 -2.24 6.47
N LEU A 100 0.33 -1.55 7.48
CA LEU A 100 1.50 -1.99 8.22
C LEU A 100 1.50 -1.51 9.65
N ASP A 101 2.26 -2.20 10.49
CA ASP A 101 2.52 -1.78 11.85
C ASP A 101 3.58 -0.67 11.85
N TRP A 102 3.41 0.31 12.74
CA TRP A 102 4.36 1.42 12.85
C TRP A 102 5.76 0.94 13.25
N PRO A 103 6.79 1.09 12.42
CA PRO A 103 8.13 0.57 12.72
C PRO A 103 8.94 1.47 13.66
N GLY A 104 8.52 2.71 13.93
CA GLY A 104 9.23 3.66 14.78
C GLY A 104 10.58 4.14 14.25
N ALA A 105 10.88 3.90 12.98
CA ALA A 105 12.18 4.18 12.38
C ALA A 105 12.03 4.51 10.88
N VAL A 106 13.14 4.91 10.24
CA VAL A 106 13.19 5.11 8.79
C VAL A 106 13.14 3.75 8.11
N ARG A 107 12.12 3.53 7.26
CA ARG A 107 11.92 2.29 6.50
C ARG A 107 11.35 2.61 5.12
N ALA A 108 11.76 1.84 4.13
CA ALA A 108 11.03 1.71 2.89
C ALA A 108 9.80 0.83 3.13
N VAL A 109 8.66 1.19 2.56
CA VAL A 109 7.39 0.46 2.73
C VAL A 109 6.97 -0.19 1.41
N VAL A 110 6.74 0.60 0.39
CA VAL A 110 6.35 0.15 -0.95
C VAL A 110 6.86 1.14 -1.99
N GLY A 111 7.17 0.63 -3.17
CA GLY A 111 7.65 1.42 -4.31
C GLY A 111 9.16 1.28 -4.53
N ARG A 112 9.71 2.22 -5.26
CA ARG A 112 11.15 2.40 -5.38
C ARG A 112 11.59 3.49 -4.41
N VAL A 113 12.10 3.09 -3.26
CA VAL A 113 12.57 4.02 -2.22
C VAL A 113 14.09 4.01 -2.20
N GLN A 114 14.70 5.19 -2.26
CA GLN A 114 16.12 5.42 -2.06
C GLN A 114 16.30 6.41 -0.92
N ILE A 115 17.01 6.00 0.12
CA ILE A 115 17.19 6.79 1.35
C ILE A 115 18.34 7.78 1.21
N ASN A 116 19.49 7.32 0.72
CA ASN A 116 20.67 8.15 0.52
C ASN A 116 20.59 8.97 -0.78
N ALA A 117 21.35 10.03 -0.86
CA ALA A 117 21.46 10.84 -2.08
C ALA A 117 22.13 10.04 -3.24
N PRO A 118 21.70 10.28 -4.49
CA PRO A 118 20.57 11.10 -4.94
C PRO A 118 19.25 10.37 -4.71
N GLN A 119 18.41 10.89 -3.84
CA GLN A 119 17.17 10.23 -3.38
C GLN A 119 16.13 10.04 -4.49
N ARG A 120 16.39 9.18 -5.46
CA ARG A 120 15.49 8.88 -6.58
C ARG A 120 14.38 7.92 -6.14
N SER A 121 13.33 8.46 -5.54
CA SER A 121 12.24 7.67 -4.98
C SER A 121 10.92 7.95 -5.70
N ARG A 122 10.10 6.93 -5.82
CA ARG A 122 8.65 6.99 -6.00
C ARG A 122 8.08 5.89 -5.13
N GLY A 123 7.56 6.28 -3.98
CA GLY A 123 7.17 5.28 -3.00
C GLY A 123 6.79 5.87 -1.65
N ILE A 124 6.40 4.98 -0.77
CA ILE A 124 6.09 5.27 0.62
C ILE A 124 7.25 4.83 1.50
N GLN A 125 7.64 5.72 2.40
CA GLN A 125 8.61 5.44 3.46
C GLN A 125 8.12 5.98 4.80
N THR A 126 8.76 5.55 5.89
CA THR A 126 8.59 6.13 7.21
C THR A 126 9.78 6.99 7.61
N SER A 127 9.56 7.88 8.55
CA SER A 127 10.59 8.48 9.40
C SER A 127 10.46 7.96 10.83
N THR A 128 11.11 8.56 11.78
CA THR A 128 10.93 8.24 13.20
C THR A 128 9.58 8.72 13.77
N ALA A 129 8.85 9.59 13.06
CA ALA A 129 7.62 10.20 13.56
C ALA A 129 6.49 10.31 12.50
N SER A 130 6.75 9.97 11.24
CA SER A 130 5.83 10.32 10.16
C SER A 130 5.80 9.28 9.04
N TRP A 131 4.67 9.23 8.36
CA TRP A 131 4.48 8.58 7.06
C TRP A 131 4.83 9.57 5.96
N ILE A 132 5.56 9.14 4.95
CA ILE A 132 6.06 9.98 3.88
C ILE A 132 5.77 9.32 2.54
N SER A 133 5.03 10.00 1.69
CA SER A 133 4.97 9.70 0.26
C SER A 133 5.99 10.59 -0.46
N LYS A 134 6.86 9.98 -1.24
CA LYS A 134 8.02 10.65 -1.81
C LYS A 134 8.09 10.46 -3.32
N TRP A 135 8.20 11.57 -4.03
CA TRP A 135 8.50 11.58 -5.45
C TRP A 135 9.66 12.54 -5.70
N LEU A 136 10.72 12.02 -6.29
CA LEU A 136 11.86 12.84 -6.61
C LEU A 136 11.75 13.40 -8.03
N THR A 137 12.04 14.67 -8.18
CA THR A 137 12.18 15.32 -9.46
C THR A 137 13.56 15.06 -10.07
N GLN A 138 13.70 15.25 -11.38
CA GLN A 138 14.95 15.03 -12.11
C GLN A 138 16.12 15.93 -11.60
N THR A 139 15.81 17.07 -11.02
CA THR A 139 16.76 18.01 -10.44
C THR A 139 17.29 17.63 -9.05
N GLY A 140 16.86 16.48 -8.52
CA GLY A 140 17.30 16.03 -7.20
C GLY A 140 16.50 16.63 -6.03
N THR A 141 15.50 17.47 -6.30
CA THR A 141 14.64 18.02 -5.25
C THR A 141 13.55 17.03 -4.90
N ALA A 142 13.54 16.55 -3.67
CA ALA A 142 12.50 15.66 -3.21
C ALA A 142 11.17 16.40 -3.08
N GLN A 143 10.15 15.91 -3.77
CA GLN A 143 8.77 16.24 -3.49
C GLN A 143 8.24 15.21 -2.51
N GLN A 144 7.86 15.65 -1.33
CA GLN A 144 7.34 14.74 -0.31
C GLN A 144 6.11 15.32 0.37
N ALA A 145 5.11 14.48 0.55
CA ALA A 145 3.97 14.76 1.40
C ALA A 145 4.13 13.95 2.70
N THR A 146 4.02 14.61 3.84
CA THR A 146 4.30 14.02 5.14
C THR A 146 3.09 14.16 6.06
N VAL A 147 2.68 13.04 6.68
CA VAL A 147 1.66 13.02 7.72
C VAL A 147 2.26 12.41 8.98
N ALA A 148 2.06 13.10 10.12
CA ALA A 148 2.53 12.58 11.40
C ALA A 148 1.86 11.24 11.74
N ASN A 149 2.65 10.29 12.22
CA ASN A 149 2.09 9.05 12.72
C ASN A 149 1.26 9.29 13.97
N ARG A 150 0.03 8.80 13.97
CA ARG A 150 -0.90 8.82 15.10
C ARG A 150 -1.56 7.46 15.33
N ALA A 151 -0.98 6.40 14.77
CA ALA A 151 -1.47 5.06 15.05
C ALA A 151 -1.30 4.77 16.55
N PRO A 152 -2.34 4.23 17.21
CA PRO A 152 -2.16 3.71 18.56
C PRO A 152 -1.10 2.60 18.56
N THR A 153 -0.32 2.52 19.62
CA THR A 153 0.68 1.46 19.79
C THR A 153 0.04 0.08 19.62
N GLY A 154 0.64 -0.76 18.79
CA GLY A 154 0.14 -2.13 18.51
C GLY A 154 -0.94 -2.22 17.45
N ASN A 155 -1.40 -1.11 16.89
CA ASN A 155 -2.33 -1.11 15.76
C ASN A 155 -1.61 -0.90 14.43
N SER A 156 -2.20 -1.45 13.39
CA SER A 156 -1.75 -1.18 12.03
C SER A 156 -2.40 0.09 11.49
N GLU A 157 -1.79 0.68 10.49
CA GLU A 157 -2.32 1.84 9.80
C GLU A 157 -2.35 1.58 8.30
N MET A 158 -3.45 1.95 7.62
CA MET A 158 -3.45 2.07 6.17
C MET A 158 -2.89 3.41 5.79
N VAL A 159 -1.90 3.40 4.92
CA VAL A 159 -1.24 4.59 4.38
C VAL A 159 -1.35 4.60 2.87
N VAL A 160 -1.60 5.76 2.29
CA VAL A 160 -1.86 5.93 0.86
C VAL A 160 -0.97 7.04 0.31
N GLY A 161 -0.07 6.69 -0.61
CA GLY A 161 0.68 7.61 -1.43
C GLY A 161 0.01 7.76 -2.80
N ARG A 162 -0.34 9.00 -3.20
CA ARG A 162 -0.82 9.30 -4.55
C ARG A 162 0.15 10.21 -5.27
N PHE A 163 0.48 9.83 -6.48
CA PHE A 163 1.37 10.56 -7.38
C PHE A 163 0.56 10.95 -8.61
N VAL A 164 0.29 12.23 -8.78
CA VAL A 164 -0.43 12.78 -9.93
C VAL A 164 0.55 13.61 -10.75
N ARG A 165 0.87 13.14 -11.95
CA ARG A 165 1.89 13.76 -12.78
C ARG A 165 1.44 15.02 -13.49
N ASP A 166 0.19 15.04 -13.91
CA ASP A 166 -0.44 16.20 -14.51
C ASP A 166 -1.86 16.33 -13.96
N ASN A 167 -2.09 17.36 -13.19
CA ASN A 167 -3.38 17.64 -12.58
C ASN A 167 -4.21 18.65 -13.39
N GLY A 168 -3.89 18.83 -14.67
CA GLY A 168 -4.54 19.81 -15.54
C GLY A 168 -4.00 21.24 -15.40
N SER A 169 -3.08 21.49 -14.46
CA SER A 169 -2.41 22.79 -14.27
C SER A 169 -0.94 22.78 -14.70
N GLY A 170 -0.45 21.69 -15.24
CA GLY A 170 0.96 21.49 -15.58
C GLY A 170 1.85 21.28 -14.34
N SER A 171 1.28 20.86 -13.22
CA SER A 171 2.01 20.60 -11.98
C SER A 171 1.92 19.13 -11.58
N MET A 172 2.87 18.71 -10.74
CA MET A 172 2.91 17.39 -10.13
C MET A 172 2.42 17.47 -8.69
N LEU A 173 1.59 16.52 -8.29
CA LEU A 173 1.11 16.39 -6.93
C LEU A 173 1.66 15.12 -6.31
N THR A 174 2.17 15.25 -5.09
CA THR A 174 2.45 14.14 -4.19
C THR A 174 1.55 14.26 -2.99
N LYS A 175 0.78 13.23 -2.70
CA LYS A 175 -0.16 13.21 -1.57
C LYS A 175 0.16 12.05 -0.64
N MET A 176 0.02 12.31 0.65
CA MET A 176 0.04 11.28 1.69
C MET A 176 -1.26 11.34 2.46
N LYS A 177 -1.98 10.21 2.55
CA LYS A 177 -3.28 10.13 3.23
C LYS A 177 -3.31 8.97 4.21
N ILE A 178 -3.93 9.21 5.35
CA ILE A 178 -4.27 8.20 6.35
C ILE A 178 -5.80 8.13 6.44
N PRO A 179 -6.44 7.11 5.83
CA PRO A 179 -7.91 7.03 5.75
C PRO A 179 -8.59 7.01 7.12
N ARG A 180 -8.01 6.32 8.11
CA ARG A 180 -8.59 6.21 9.46
C ARG A 180 -8.83 7.58 10.12
N THR A 181 -7.92 8.52 9.95
CA THR A 181 -8.00 9.85 10.56
C THR A 181 -8.42 10.93 9.59
N ALA A 182 -8.66 10.59 8.33
CA ALA A 182 -8.90 11.50 7.22
C ALA A 182 -7.79 12.56 7.05
N GLN A 183 -6.61 12.33 7.61
CA GLN A 183 -5.47 13.23 7.44
C GLN A 183 -4.91 13.09 6.04
N GLU A 184 -4.69 14.21 5.38
CA GLU A 184 -4.03 14.27 4.07
C GLU A 184 -3.11 15.50 4.02
N THR A 185 -1.96 15.28 3.40
CA THR A 185 -1.03 16.36 3.05
C THR A 185 -0.74 16.26 1.56
N THR A 186 -0.70 17.42 0.88
CA THR A 186 -0.37 17.53 -0.53
C THR A 186 0.83 18.45 -0.70
N THR A 187 1.77 18.02 -1.53
CA THR A 187 2.87 18.85 -2.01
C THR A 187 2.75 18.99 -3.52
N THR A 188 2.84 20.22 -4.01
CA THR A 188 2.75 20.57 -5.42
C THR A 188 4.12 21.06 -5.92
N ALA A 189 4.51 20.61 -7.09
CA ALA A 189 5.70 21.12 -7.78
C ALA A 189 5.39 21.36 -9.26
N ALA A 190 6.22 22.19 -9.92
CA ALA A 190 6.17 22.31 -11.36
C ALA A 190 6.36 20.94 -12.01
N ALA A 191 5.60 20.65 -13.06
CA ALA A 191 5.76 19.43 -13.84
C ALA A 191 7.13 19.44 -14.54
N ILE A 192 8.05 18.64 -14.05
CA ILE A 192 9.36 18.47 -14.66
C ILE A 192 9.39 17.07 -15.26
N PRO A 193 9.80 16.91 -16.52
CA PRO A 193 10.02 15.60 -17.10
C PRO A 193 10.93 14.79 -16.19
N TYR A 194 10.45 13.66 -15.73
CA TYR A 194 11.16 12.80 -14.82
C TYR A 194 11.22 11.38 -15.36
N SER A 195 12.41 10.81 -15.33
CA SER A 195 12.64 9.42 -15.67
C SER A 195 13.14 8.68 -14.44
N MET A 196 12.33 7.78 -13.90
CA MET A 196 12.80 6.84 -12.89
C MET A 196 13.82 5.89 -13.51
N PRO A 197 14.92 5.59 -12.84
CA PRO A 197 15.73 4.46 -13.21
C PRO A 197 14.90 3.18 -13.21
N SER A 198 15.19 2.26 -14.13
CA SER A 198 14.62 0.93 -14.11
C SER A 198 14.86 0.28 -12.76
N SER A 199 13.80 -0.13 -12.11
CA SER A 199 13.82 -0.81 -10.81
C SER A 199 12.43 -1.33 -10.51
N ASN A 200 12.33 -2.51 -9.93
CA ASN A 200 11.05 -3.06 -9.54
C ASN A 200 10.44 -2.30 -8.34
N ILE A 201 9.13 -2.39 -8.23
CA ILE A 201 8.40 -2.00 -7.02
C ILE A 201 8.73 -3.04 -5.94
N LEU A 202 9.31 -2.59 -4.83
CA LEU A 202 9.74 -3.42 -3.72
C LEU A 202 8.82 -3.22 -2.51
N PHE A 203 8.66 -4.26 -1.68
CA PHE A 203 7.95 -4.20 -0.41
C PHE A 203 8.93 -4.42 0.72
N GLY A 204 9.12 -3.38 1.53
CA GLY A 204 9.95 -3.41 2.73
C GLY A 204 11.44 -3.17 2.53
N ALA A 205 11.89 -2.87 1.32
CA ALA A 205 13.30 -2.62 1.04
C ALA A 205 13.55 -1.29 0.33
N SER A 206 14.65 -0.64 0.66
CA SER A 206 15.21 0.45 -0.11
C SER A 206 16.18 -0.09 -1.16
N VAL A 207 16.24 0.58 -2.33
CA VAL A 207 17.16 0.15 -3.42
C VAL A 207 18.63 0.36 -3.11
N ASP A 208 18.95 1.11 -2.09
CA ASP A 208 20.31 1.40 -1.61
C ASP A 208 20.66 0.69 -0.29
N ALA A 209 19.81 -0.24 0.15
CA ALA A 209 19.97 -1.02 1.38
C ALA A 209 20.35 -0.15 2.60
N ALA A 210 19.76 1.05 2.68
CA ALA A 210 20.15 2.07 3.66
C ALA A 210 19.34 2.03 4.96
N THR A 211 18.38 1.09 5.09
CA THR A 211 17.58 0.93 6.30
C THR A 211 18.04 -0.26 7.13
N THR A 212 17.92 -0.15 8.44
CA THR A 212 18.28 -1.23 9.37
C THR A 212 17.06 -1.70 10.16
N GLY A 213 16.91 -3.02 10.35
CA GLY A 213 15.77 -3.65 11.02
C GLY A 213 14.62 -3.94 10.08
N SER A 214 13.47 -4.34 10.61
CA SER A 214 12.32 -4.85 9.85
C SER A 214 11.09 -3.96 9.96
N SER A 215 10.19 -4.12 9.01
CA SER A 215 8.81 -3.64 9.05
C SER A 215 7.86 -4.82 8.95
N PHE A 216 6.70 -4.73 9.59
CA PHE A 216 5.65 -5.72 9.45
C PHE A 216 4.54 -5.17 8.57
N ILE A 217 4.45 -5.69 7.35
CA ILE A 217 3.46 -5.26 6.35
C ILE A 217 2.37 -6.32 6.25
N ARG A 218 1.11 -5.90 6.34
CA ARG A 218 -0.06 -6.78 6.30
C ARG A 218 -0.60 -6.97 4.89
N ALA A 219 -0.71 -5.88 4.15
CA ALA A 219 -1.14 -5.89 2.76
C ALA A 219 -0.56 -4.69 2.03
N SER A 220 -0.44 -4.83 0.71
CA SER A 220 -0.07 -3.71 -0.16
C SER A 220 -0.81 -3.79 -1.49
N LEU A 221 -1.18 -2.62 -2.01
CA LEU A 221 -1.81 -2.47 -3.32
C LEU A 221 -1.09 -1.38 -4.10
N VAL A 222 -1.02 -1.55 -5.40
CA VAL A 222 -0.55 -0.51 -6.34
C VAL A 222 -1.54 -0.41 -7.48
N ALA A 223 -1.95 0.82 -7.79
CA ALA A 223 -2.77 1.12 -8.96
C ALA A 223 -1.98 1.98 -9.94
N SER A 224 -2.09 1.67 -11.24
CA SER A 224 -1.44 2.39 -12.35
C SER A 224 -2.10 3.73 -12.68
N ARG A 225 -2.81 4.30 -11.73
CA ARG A 225 -3.50 5.59 -11.82
C ARG A 225 -3.68 6.24 -10.44
N ALA A 226 -4.05 7.50 -10.42
CA ALA A 226 -4.51 8.14 -9.19
C ALA A 226 -5.90 7.61 -8.82
N LEU A 227 -6.02 6.97 -7.66
CA LEU A 227 -7.30 6.57 -7.11
C LEU A 227 -8.04 7.79 -6.53
N THR A 228 -9.36 7.80 -6.69
CA THR A 228 -10.23 8.79 -6.06
C THR A 228 -10.35 8.54 -4.55
N ASP A 229 -10.79 9.55 -3.81
CA ASP A 229 -11.05 9.39 -2.37
C ASP A 229 -12.14 8.37 -2.07
N ALA A 230 -13.13 8.24 -2.95
CA ALA A 230 -14.19 7.23 -2.82
C ALA A 230 -13.64 5.80 -2.98
N GLU A 231 -12.74 5.59 -3.94
CA GLU A 231 -12.08 4.30 -4.13
C GLU A 231 -11.17 3.95 -2.95
N ILE A 232 -10.42 4.91 -2.43
CA ILE A 232 -9.60 4.74 -1.23
C ILE A 232 -10.47 4.39 -0.02
N ALA A 233 -11.62 5.06 0.15
CA ALA A 233 -12.56 4.75 1.22
C ALA A 233 -13.15 3.35 1.08
N THR A 234 -13.43 2.90 -0.14
CA THR A 234 -13.87 1.54 -0.43
C THR A 234 -12.79 0.53 -0.03
N ILE A 235 -11.55 0.71 -0.48
CA ILE A 235 -10.42 -0.16 -0.12
C ILE A 235 -10.25 -0.21 1.40
N TYR A 236 -10.26 0.95 2.06
CA TYR A 236 -10.13 1.02 3.51
C TYR A 236 -11.23 0.25 4.22
N SER A 237 -12.49 0.40 3.80
CA SER A 237 -13.63 -0.30 4.39
C SER A 237 -13.52 -1.82 4.26
N TYR A 238 -13.10 -2.31 3.09
CA TYR A 238 -12.88 -3.75 2.86
C TYR A 238 -11.79 -4.31 3.76
N TYR A 239 -10.63 -3.68 3.82
CA TYR A 239 -9.54 -4.15 4.67
C TYR A 239 -9.82 -3.98 6.15
N LYS A 240 -10.48 -2.89 6.56
CA LYS A 240 -10.93 -2.70 7.93
C LYS A 240 -11.83 -3.85 8.39
N ASN A 241 -12.86 -4.18 7.60
CA ASN A 241 -13.75 -5.29 7.90
C ASN A 241 -13.00 -6.64 7.89
N TYR A 242 -12.15 -6.87 6.90
CA TYR A 242 -11.34 -8.09 6.80
C TYR A 242 -10.48 -8.29 8.06
N TYR A 243 -9.70 -7.29 8.46
CA TYR A 243 -8.83 -7.40 9.64
C TYR A 243 -9.61 -7.42 10.94
N GLN A 244 -10.73 -6.71 11.04
CA GLN A 244 -11.60 -6.76 12.21
C GLN A 244 -12.13 -8.18 12.48
N LEU A 245 -12.49 -8.92 11.44
CA LEU A 245 -12.87 -10.35 11.56
C LEU A 245 -11.71 -11.24 12.04
N LYS A 246 -10.48 -10.79 11.84
CA LYS A 246 -9.25 -11.46 12.30
C LYS A 246 -8.79 -10.95 13.66
N GLY A 247 -9.59 -10.13 14.35
CA GLY A 247 -9.24 -9.55 15.64
C GLY A 247 -8.13 -8.49 15.56
N LYS A 248 -7.89 -7.90 14.39
CA LYS A 248 -6.89 -6.85 14.19
C LYS A 248 -7.58 -5.50 13.93
N THR A 249 -6.94 -4.42 14.34
CA THR A 249 -7.38 -3.05 14.09
C THR A 249 -6.44 -2.36 13.10
N ILE A 250 -7.02 -1.66 12.12
CA ILE A 250 -6.29 -0.83 11.17
C ILE A 250 -6.89 0.57 11.09
#